data_9800e4281902547db7d88a39e14472b5
#
_entry.id   9800e4281902547db7d88a39e14472b5
#
_cell.length_a   1.000
_cell.length_b   1.000
_cell.length_c   1.000
_cell.angle_alpha   90.00
_cell.angle_beta   90.00
_cell.angle_gamma   90.00
#
_symmetry.space_group_name_H-M   'P 1'
#
loop_
_entity.id
_entity.type
_entity.pdbx_description
1 polymer ?
#
loop_
_entity_poly.entity_id
_entity_poly.type
_entity_poly.pdbx_seq_one_letter_code
_entity_poly.pdbx_strand_id
1 'polypeptide(L)'
;MIQLPAGATQERTQKVLDQVTDYYLNNEKANVESVFTVNGFNFSGQAQNAGMAFVSLKPWEERSGDENSAEAVIHRAKMELGKIRDGFVIPFNMPAIVELGTATGFDFELIDQAGLGHDAWTTPVTSCVAWRRNILPA
;
A
#
# COMPACT_ATOMS: atom_id res chain seq x y z
N MET A 1 1.28 -3.10 0.81
CA MET A 1 2.44 -2.76 -0.05
C MET A 1 3.29 -1.72 0.65
N ILE A 2 4.59 -1.91 0.63
CA ILE A 2 5.55 -1.05 1.32
C ILE A 2 6.61 -0.62 0.32
N GLN A 3 6.90 0.69 0.28
CA GLN A 3 7.91 1.27 -0.59
C GLN A 3 8.72 2.30 0.18
N LEU A 4 10.03 2.10 0.25
CA LEU A 4 10.96 3.06 0.84
C LEU A 4 11.59 3.94 -0.26
N PRO A 5 12.21 5.08 0.11
CA PRO A 5 12.95 5.91 -0.83
C PRO A 5 14.06 5.13 -1.54
N ALA A 6 14.42 5.59 -2.73
CA ALA A 6 15.52 5.03 -3.49
C ALA A 6 16.82 5.07 -2.67
N GLY A 7 17.57 3.96 -2.69
CA GLY A 7 18.81 3.82 -1.89
C GLY A 7 18.59 3.29 -0.46
N ALA A 8 17.37 3.03 -0.04
CA ALA A 8 17.11 2.34 1.23
C ALA A 8 17.62 0.89 1.16
N THR A 9 18.31 0.46 2.22
CA THR A 9 18.82 -0.90 2.34
C THR A 9 17.73 -1.89 2.71
N GLN A 10 17.96 -3.15 2.43
CA GLN A 10 17.04 -4.24 2.80
C GLN A 10 16.80 -4.32 4.32
N GLU A 11 17.82 -3.99 5.13
CA GLU A 11 17.68 -3.93 6.59
C GLU A 11 16.72 -2.83 7.05
N ARG A 12 16.74 -1.68 6.37
CA ARG A 12 15.82 -0.58 6.65
C ARG A 12 14.40 -0.94 6.26
N THR A 13 14.24 -1.63 5.14
CA THR A 13 12.95 -2.17 4.70
C THR A 13 12.42 -3.19 5.71
N GLN A 14 13.30 -4.06 6.25
CA GLN A 14 12.91 -5.03 7.28
C GLN A 14 12.37 -4.33 8.54
N LYS A 15 13.00 -3.28 9.02
CA LYS A 15 12.51 -2.53 10.19
C LYS A 15 11.10 -1.95 9.98
N VAL A 16 10.79 -1.49 8.78
CA VAL A 16 9.44 -1.02 8.47
C VAL A 16 8.45 -2.17 8.41
N LEU A 17 8.84 -3.32 7.85
CA LEU A 17 8.03 -4.54 7.85
C LEU A 17 7.73 -5.02 9.27
N ASP A 18 8.71 -4.97 10.16
CA ASP A 18 8.55 -5.34 11.57
C ASP A 18 7.54 -4.40 12.27
N GLN A 19 7.63 -3.09 12.04
CA GLN A 19 6.65 -2.12 12.58
C GLN A 19 5.24 -2.37 12.07
N VAL A 20 5.09 -2.71 10.79
CA VAL A 20 3.80 -3.06 10.19
C VAL A 20 3.24 -4.34 10.80
N THR A 21 4.10 -5.34 11.01
CA THR A 21 3.74 -6.61 11.64
C THR A 21 3.29 -6.40 13.08
N ASP A 22 4.06 -5.64 13.85
CA ASP A 22 3.75 -5.30 15.24
C ASP A 22 2.42 -4.55 15.36
N TYR A 23 2.14 -3.62 14.46
CA TYR A 23 0.87 -2.93 14.41
C TYR A 23 -0.30 -3.91 14.27
N TYR A 24 -0.27 -4.78 13.27
CA TYR A 24 -1.38 -5.70 13.01
C TYR A 24 -1.56 -6.74 14.11
N LEU A 25 -0.47 -7.26 14.67
CA LEU A 25 -0.54 -8.27 15.71
C LEU A 25 -0.93 -7.71 17.08
N ASN A 26 -0.65 -6.44 17.37
CA ASN A 26 -0.97 -5.81 18.65
C ASN A 26 -2.28 -5.01 18.61
N ASN A 27 -2.45 -4.13 17.61
CA ASN A 27 -3.57 -3.20 17.54
C ASN A 27 -4.81 -3.82 16.90
N GLU A 28 -4.62 -4.71 15.92
CA GLU A 28 -5.71 -5.38 15.20
C GLU A 28 -5.85 -6.87 15.57
N LYS A 29 -5.33 -7.28 16.71
CA LYS A 29 -5.37 -8.66 17.21
C LYS A 29 -6.77 -9.28 17.23
N ALA A 30 -7.81 -8.48 17.40
CA ALA A 30 -9.19 -8.95 17.37
C ALA A 30 -9.61 -9.43 15.96
N ASN A 31 -9.05 -8.81 14.91
CA ASN A 31 -9.45 -8.99 13.53
C ASN A 31 -8.45 -9.79 12.69
N VAL A 32 -7.17 -9.78 13.10
CA VAL A 32 -6.06 -10.40 12.37
C VAL A 32 -5.72 -11.76 12.97
N GLU A 33 -5.59 -12.75 12.11
CA GLU A 33 -5.14 -14.09 12.45
C GLU A 33 -3.63 -14.23 12.32
N SER A 34 -3.08 -13.79 11.20
CA SER A 34 -1.65 -13.90 10.90
C SER A 34 -1.19 -12.80 9.95
N VAL A 35 0.12 -12.52 9.99
CA VAL A 35 0.78 -11.60 9.07
C VAL A 35 1.97 -12.32 8.45
N PHE A 36 2.05 -12.31 7.12
CA PHE A 36 3.17 -12.82 6.36
C PHE A 36 3.84 -11.68 5.60
N THR A 37 5.14 -11.52 5.77
CA THR A 37 5.91 -10.43 5.15
C THR A 37 6.95 -10.96 4.17
N VAL A 38 7.12 -10.23 3.06
CA VAL A 38 8.14 -10.48 2.05
C VAL A 38 8.99 -9.24 1.90
N ASN A 39 10.29 -9.37 2.14
CA ASN A 39 11.26 -8.30 1.98
C ASN A 39 11.95 -8.39 0.61
N GLY A 40 12.11 -7.27 -0.07
CA GLY A 40 12.76 -7.21 -1.37
C GLY A 40 11.83 -7.38 -2.57
N PHE A 41 10.51 -7.42 -2.36
CA PHE A 41 9.52 -7.58 -3.42
C PHE A 41 8.25 -6.78 -3.15
N ASN A 42 7.69 -6.20 -4.21
CA ASN A 42 6.31 -5.68 -4.24
C ASN A 42 5.74 -5.81 -5.67
N PHE A 43 4.54 -5.32 -5.92
CA PHE A 43 3.92 -5.38 -7.27
C PHE A 43 4.66 -4.60 -8.35
N SER A 44 5.51 -3.64 -7.99
CA SER A 44 6.35 -2.91 -8.94
C SER A 44 7.62 -3.67 -9.32
N GLY A 45 7.91 -4.79 -8.63
CA GLY A 45 9.05 -5.65 -8.91
C GLY A 45 9.93 -5.95 -7.70
N GLN A 46 11.15 -6.41 -7.96
CA GLN A 46 12.14 -6.74 -6.95
C GLN A 46 13.08 -5.56 -6.71
N ALA A 47 13.17 -5.11 -5.47
CA ALA A 47 14.08 -4.04 -5.07
C ALA A 47 14.33 -4.08 -3.56
N GLN A 48 15.53 -3.72 -3.10
CA GLN A 48 15.89 -3.72 -1.68
C GLN A 48 15.02 -2.78 -0.83
N ASN A 49 14.46 -1.75 -1.44
CA ASN A 49 13.56 -0.76 -0.84
C ASN A 49 12.07 -1.11 -1.01
N ALA A 50 11.76 -2.33 -1.43
CA ALA A 50 10.42 -2.83 -1.64
C ALA A 50 10.04 -3.89 -0.61
N GLY A 51 8.79 -3.91 -0.16
CA GLY A 51 8.27 -4.91 0.75
C GLY A 51 6.78 -5.15 0.54
N MET A 52 6.34 -6.34 0.92
CA MET A 52 4.94 -6.75 0.90
C MET A 52 4.58 -7.38 2.23
N ALA A 53 3.41 -7.04 2.74
CA ALA A 53 2.82 -7.71 3.89
C ALA A 53 1.44 -8.23 3.51
N PHE A 54 1.20 -9.50 3.74
CA PHE A 54 -0.09 -10.16 3.57
C PHE A 54 -0.69 -10.38 4.96
N VAL A 55 -1.86 -9.83 5.17
CA VAL A 55 -2.58 -9.88 6.43
C VAL A 55 -3.77 -10.82 6.27
N SER A 56 -3.75 -11.93 6.98
CA SER A 56 -4.89 -12.85 7.05
C SER A 56 -5.83 -12.39 8.15
N LEU A 57 -7.08 -12.14 7.78
CA LEU A 57 -8.12 -11.78 8.73
C LEU A 57 -8.80 -13.05 9.24
N LYS A 58 -9.28 -13.00 10.49
CA LYS A 58 -10.08 -14.09 11.07
C LYS A 58 -11.37 -14.35 10.27
N PRO A 59 -12.00 -15.53 10.41
CA PRO A 59 -13.27 -15.84 9.78
C PRO A 59 -14.35 -14.80 10.09
N TRP A 60 -15.30 -14.62 9.18
CA TRP A 60 -16.43 -13.68 9.32
C TRP A 60 -17.24 -13.87 10.60
N GLU A 61 -17.36 -15.12 11.05
CA GLU A 61 -18.10 -15.51 12.25
C GLU A 61 -17.48 -14.92 13.53
N GLU A 62 -16.17 -14.71 13.53
CA GLU A 62 -15.43 -14.13 14.66
C GLU A 62 -15.27 -12.61 14.57
N ARG A 63 -15.66 -12.00 13.44
CA ARG A 63 -15.54 -10.57 13.18
C ARG A 63 -16.91 -9.92 12.95
N SER A 64 -17.80 -9.95 13.94
CA SER A 64 -19.10 -9.33 13.85
C SER A 64 -19.02 -7.80 13.93
N GLY A 65 -19.80 -7.09 13.10
CA GLY A 65 -19.91 -5.62 13.07
C GLY A 65 -19.11 -4.96 11.96
N ASP A 66 -19.62 -3.81 11.49
CA ASP A 66 -19.03 -3.04 10.38
C ASP A 66 -17.63 -2.52 10.71
N GLU A 67 -17.37 -2.26 11.98
CA GLU A 67 -16.06 -1.82 12.49
C GLU A 67 -14.96 -2.89 12.38
N ASN A 68 -15.33 -4.16 12.21
CA ASN A 68 -14.45 -5.30 12.02
C ASN A 68 -14.37 -5.74 10.55
N SER A 69 -14.95 -4.96 9.64
CA SER A 69 -14.86 -5.18 8.20
C SER A 69 -13.41 -4.98 7.70
N ALA A 70 -13.09 -5.58 6.57
CA ALA A 70 -11.77 -5.41 5.96
C ALA A 70 -11.48 -3.94 5.62
N GLU A 71 -12.50 -3.21 5.17
CA GLU A 71 -12.41 -1.77 4.87
C GLU A 71 -12.10 -0.94 6.12
N ALA A 72 -12.76 -1.24 7.24
CA ALA A 72 -12.50 -0.55 8.51
C ALA A 72 -11.08 -0.81 9.02
N VAL A 73 -10.59 -2.05 8.92
CA VAL A 73 -9.20 -2.41 9.27
C VAL A 73 -8.21 -1.64 8.37
N ILE A 74 -8.47 -1.58 7.06
CA ILE A 74 -7.63 -0.84 6.10
C ILE A 74 -7.62 0.64 6.44
N HIS A 75 -8.77 1.23 6.75
CA HIS A 75 -8.86 2.65 7.10
C HIS A 75 -8.04 2.98 8.36
N ARG A 76 -8.17 2.18 9.43
CA ARG A 76 -7.37 2.36 10.66
C ARG A 76 -5.87 2.15 10.39
N ALA A 77 -5.53 1.11 9.65
CA ALA A 77 -4.15 0.85 9.26
C ALA A 77 -3.55 1.99 8.44
N LYS A 78 -4.30 2.59 7.52
CA LYS A 78 -3.87 3.75 6.73
C LYS A 78 -3.56 4.96 7.61
N MET A 79 -4.37 5.21 8.63
CA MET A 79 -4.16 6.32 9.58
C MET A 79 -2.93 6.12 10.46
N GLU A 80 -2.71 4.91 10.97
CA GLU A 80 -1.58 4.60 11.87
C GLU A 80 -0.28 4.39 11.11
N LEU A 81 -0.28 3.57 10.06
CA LEU A 81 0.92 3.28 9.28
C LEU A 81 1.36 4.47 8.42
N GLY A 82 0.47 5.41 8.13
CA GLY A 82 0.81 6.69 7.50
C GLY A 82 1.71 7.59 8.35
N LYS A 83 1.87 7.30 9.66
CA LYS A 83 2.80 8.01 10.55
C LYS A 83 4.25 7.55 10.38
N ILE A 84 4.47 6.42 9.73
CA ILE A 84 5.82 5.90 9.44
C ILE A 84 6.49 6.82 8.43
N ARG A 85 7.58 7.47 8.86
CA ARG A 85 8.32 8.44 8.04
C ARG A 85 9.38 7.80 7.13
N ASP A 86 9.75 6.57 7.41
CA ASP A 86 10.84 5.87 6.72
C ASP A 86 10.42 5.31 5.36
N GLY A 87 9.12 5.19 5.08
CA GLY A 87 8.62 4.63 3.84
C GLY A 87 7.12 4.86 3.65
N PHE A 88 6.67 4.53 2.46
CA PHE A 88 5.26 4.57 2.09
C PHE A 88 4.64 3.20 2.38
N VAL A 89 3.63 3.16 3.25
CA VAL A 89 2.86 1.95 3.54
C VAL A 89 1.44 2.15 3.05
N ILE A 90 1.03 1.34 2.09
CA ILE A 90 -0.30 1.41 1.47
C ILE A 90 -1.03 0.09 1.76
N PRO A 91 -1.92 0.05 2.76
CA PRO A 91 -2.84 -1.06 2.93
C PRO A 91 -3.96 -0.98 1.87
N PHE A 92 -4.32 -2.12 1.29
CA PHE A 92 -5.41 -2.23 0.33
C PHE A 92 -5.99 -3.64 0.36
N ASN A 93 -7.24 -3.79 -0.04
CA ASN A 93 -7.87 -5.08 -0.20
C ASN A 93 -7.61 -5.59 -1.63
N MET A 94 -7.24 -6.86 -1.75
CA MET A 94 -7.11 -7.48 -3.07
C MET A 94 -8.51 -7.69 -3.67
N PRO A 95 -8.71 -7.40 -4.97
CA PRO A 95 -9.96 -7.69 -5.62
C PRO A 95 -10.22 -9.19 -5.64
N ALA A 96 -11.49 -9.60 -5.62
CA ALA A 96 -11.89 -11.00 -5.62
C ALA A 96 -11.40 -11.77 -6.88
N ILE A 97 -11.15 -11.04 -7.97
CA ILE A 97 -10.60 -11.58 -9.22
C ILE A 97 -9.29 -10.84 -9.51
N VAL A 98 -8.18 -11.49 -9.22
CA VAL A 98 -6.82 -10.93 -9.34
C VAL A 98 -6.47 -10.58 -10.79
N GLU A 99 -7.02 -11.30 -11.76
CA GLU A 99 -6.79 -11.10 -13.20
C GLU A 99 -7.42 -9.81 -13.73
N LEU A 100 -8.39 -9.21 -13.02
CA LEU A 100 -9.00 -7.93 -13.40
C LEU A 100 -8.23 -6.69 -12.90
N GLY A 101 -7.10 -6.90 -12.25
CA GLY A 101 -6.22 -5.83 -11.75
C GLY A 101 -5.86 -5.97 -10.29
N THR A 102 -4.84 -5.28 -9.86
CA THR A 102 -4.32 -5.30 -8.48
C THR A 102 -4.98 -4.27 -7.56
N ALA A 103 -5.77 -3.37 -8.14
CA ALA A 103 -6.53 -2.34 -7.41
C ALA A 103 -7.80 -1.95 -8.18
N THR A 104 -8.80 -1.46 -7.45
CA THR A 104 -9.98 -0.83 -8.06
C THR A 104 -9.61 0.54 -8.62
N GLY A 105 -9.99 0.83 -9.87
CA GLY A 105 -9.69 2.09 -10.53
C GLY A 105 -9.24 1.89 -11.97
N PHE A 106 -8.55 2.87 -12.49
CA PHE A 106 -7.88 2.78 -13.79
C PHE A 106 -6.38 2.99 -13.60
N ASP A 107 -5.61 2.29 -14.40
CA ASP A 107 -4.16 2.45 -14.46
C ASP A 107 -3.83 3.43 -15.57
N PHE A 108 -2.98 4.40 -15.28
CA PHE A 108 -2.61 5.45 -16.23
C PHE A 108 -1.09 5.51 -16.33
N GLU A 109 -0.60 5.15 -17.49
CA GLU A 109 0.83 5.22 -17.82
C GLU A 109 1.12 6.45 -18.68
N LEU A 110 2.06 7.28 -18.22
CA LEU A 110 2.55 8.42 -18.99
C LEU A 110 3.93 8.06 -19.56
N ILE A 111 4.01 7.93 -20.88
CA ILE A 111 5.24 7.54 -21.58
C ILE A 111 5.85 8.76 -22.28
N ASP A 112 7.13 9.06 -21.99
CA ASP A 112 7.90 10.07 -22.72
C ASP A 112 8.45 9.49 -24.05
N GLN A 113 7.71 9.67 -25.13
CA GLN A 113 8.16 9.26 -26.47
C GLN A 113 9.15 10.26 -27.09
N ALA A 114 9.19 11.49 -26.60
CA ALA A 114 10.02 12.55 -27.16
C ALA A 114 11.39 12.69 -26.47
N GLY A 115 11.59 12.00 -25.32
CA GLY A 115 12.84 12.06 -24.57
C GLY A 115 13.11 13.43 -23.96
N LEU A 116 12.06 14.16 -23.56
CA LEU A 116 12.14 15.54 -23.05
C LEU A 116 12.78 15.65 -21.66
N GLY A 117 13.00 14.51 -20.98
CA GLY A 117 13.62 14.43 -19.69
C GLY A 117 12.68 14.71 -18.51
N HIS A 118 13.25 14.54 -17.29
CA HIS A 118 12.47 14.48 -16.05
C HIS A 118 11.68 15.76 -15.75
N ASP A 119 12.21 16.92 -16.07
CA ASP A 119 11.58 18.21 -15.76
C ASP A 119 10.29 18.46 -16.57
N ALA A 120 10.19 17.91 -17.79
CA ALA A 120 9.00 18.00 -18.62
C ALA A 120 7.81 17.18 -18.08
N TRP A 121 8.07 16.22 -17.19
CA TRP A 121 7.07 15.32 -16.61
C TRP A 121 6.35 15.90 -15.40
N THR A 122 6.98 16.81 -14.70
CA THR A 122 6.46 17.35 -13.43
C THR A 122 5.13 18.07 -13.63
N THR A 123 4.99 18.82 -14.69
CA THR A 123 3.75 19.59 -14.98
C THR A 123 2.56 18.70 -15.38
N PRO A 124 2.70 17.75 -16.35
CA PRO A 124 1.60 16.85 -16.69
C PRO A 124 1.16 15.96 -15.52
N VAL A 125 2.12 15.40 -14.75
CA VAL A 125 1.81 14.57 -13.59
C VAL A 125 1.06 15.36 -12.51
N THR A 126 1.50 16.57 -12.22
CA THR A 126 0.84 17.45 -11.25
C THR A 126 -0.58 17.80 -11.70
N SER A 127 -0.78 18.06 -12.99
CA SER A 127 -2.10 18.33 -13.58
C SER A 127 -3.03 17.13 -13.49
N CYS A 128 -2.56 15.92 -13.77
CA CYS A 128 -3.34 14.69 -13.64
C CYS A 128 -3.75 14.41 -12.20
N VAL A 129 -2.85 14.62 -11.23
CA VAL A 129 -3.16 14.46 -9.81
C VAL A 129 -4.15 15.51 -9.31
N ALA A 130 -4.04 16.76 -9.79
CA ALA A 130 -4.99 17.83 -9.47
C ALA A 130 -6.38 17.55 -10.05
N TRP A 131 -6.45 17.02 -11.28
CA TRP A 131 -7.70 16.63 -11.93
C TRP A 131 -8.43 15.52 -11.16
N ARG A 132 -7.69 14.49 -10.70
CA ARG A 132 -8.26 13.43 -9.84
C ARG A 132 -8.90 13.99 -8.57
N ARG A 133 -8.31 15.01 -7.96
CA ARG A 133 -8.83 15.63 -6.73
C ARG A 133 -10.17 16.34 -6.93
N ASN A 134 -10.43 16.83 -8.15
CA ASN A 134 -11.64 17.58 -8.49
C ASN A 134 -12.82 16.71 -8.96
N ILE A 135 -12.56 15.44 -9.34
CA ILE A 135 -13.59 14.56 -9.95
C ILE A 135 -14.08 13.49 -8.98
N LEU A 136 -13.27 13.10 -8.00
CA LEU A 136 -13.65 12.13 -6.98
C LEU A 136 -13.85 12.87 -5.64
N PRO A 137 -15.10 13.22 -5.28
CA PRO A 137 -15.40 13.61 -3.90
C PRO A 137 -15.08 12.44 -2.97
N ALA A 138 -14.55 12.76 -1.80
CA ALA A 138 -14.14 11.82 -0.76
C ALA A 138 -15.28 10.91 -0.30
#